data_18ab4e2a300dececa01ce0defa3c7b01
#
_entry.id   18ab4e2a300dececa01ce0defa3c7b01
#
_cell.length_a   1.000
_cell.length_b   1.000
_cell.length_c   1.000
_cell.angle_alpha   90.00
_cell.angle_beta   90.00
_cell.angle_gamma   90.00
#
_symmetry.space_group_name_H-M   'P 1'
#
loop_
_entity.id
_entity.type
_entity.pdbx_description
1 polymer ?
#
loop_
_entity_poly.entity_id
_entity_poly.type
_entity_poly.pdbx_seq_one_letter_code
_entity_poly.pdbx_strand_id
1 'polypeptide(L)'
;MGNKKNWKWETDQRKRFINPYNFVSLGEKKSSGSQKKEETYTGSIQCTMVTKTPVFVPNSSCEDAFDMKNQVDDHKNYDFFSYHNLERGEAKNHYQLPVIPGSEIRGMLRSVYEVLSNSCLSSIGNELLTGRITMPKNPGIVECKDGIFTLYKANKNKLQTYKNKKGEEGYSFNIQKGTVIGDNGKQYKNNQKVRFDMGEKAVKYLGDGEKEGILYIGEASEGKVYDGIFTRKGKVESAKSEQIKEAIQKMKELMEIYRNESINLNLKEKTHFGYPSVHIPDPLELEQRKETVSFAVWYEIEGDRLYFSPACISRTAYYTTLSQFYKGYEPCENIHNLCKACQLFGTVQKKAAHSSNIRVSDAVLYPLPDGVEKEEYLKKEVYYPTPNGFVTLQALASPKASAKEFYLKRPNSCLTWNYDFKTMGYKGMNKEVRRLTSKEQRIRGRKFYWHNPAMKFPEQQPSELNVSVRPVQKNQKFKFEIYFEQITKAQIEELIWTITLGENDPKGRHCHKIGMGKPLGMGS
;
A
#
# COMPACT_ATOMS: atom_id res chain seq x y z
N MET A 1 -23.07 -24.84 18.97
CA MET A 1 -22.98 -25.52 17.64
C MET A 1 -23.03 -24.44 16.56
N GLY A 2 -21.85 -23.99 16.09
CA GLY A 2 -21.76 -22.94 15.07
C GLY A 2 -22.05 -23.48 13.68
N ASN A 3 -22.95 -22.85 12.97
CA ASN A 3 -23.30 -23.13 11.59
C ASN A 3 -22.05 -23.14 10.70
N LYS A 4 -21.63 -24.31 10.26
CA LYS A 4 -20.59 -24.46 9.22
C LYS A 4 -21.12 -23.91 7.91
N LYS A 5 -20.81 -22.66 7.57
CA LYS A 5 -21.06 -22.13 6.23
C LYS A 5 -20.27 -22.96 5.22
N ASN A 6 -20.96 -23.81 4.47
CA ASN A 6 -20.41 -24.49 3.31
C ASN A 6 -20.13 -23.43 2.24
N TRP A 7 -18.86 -23.10 2.01
CA TRP A 7 -18.43 -22.27 0.90
C TRP A 7 -18.69 -23.06 -0.40
N LYS A 8 -19.85 -22.85 -0.99
CA LYS A 8 -20.12 -23.25 -2.38
C LYS A 8 -19.72 -22.08 -3.27
N TRP A 9 -19.06 -22.38 -4.37
CA TRP A 9 -18.83 -21.38 -5.40
C TRP A 9 -20.18 -20.84 -5.87
N GLU A 10 -20.28 -19.50 -5.98
CA GLU A 10 -21.46 -18.88 -6.55
C GLU A 10 -21.60 -19.32 -8.01
N THR A 11 -22.64 -20.05 -8.32
CA THR A 11 -22.91 -20.58 -9.66
C THR A 11 -23.60 -19.56 -10.55
N ASP A 12 -24.36 -18.62 -9.97
CA ASP A 12 -24.96 -17.53 -10.73
C ASP A 12 -23.86 -16.52 -11.16
N GLN A 13 -23.55 -16.51 -12.45
CA GLN A 13 -22.53 -15.62 -13.01
C GLN A 13 -22.84 -14.13 -12.74
N ARG A 14 -24.10 -13.74 -12.62
CA ARG A 14 -24.52 -12.35 -12.34
C ARG A 14 -24.17 -11.88 -10.93
N LYS A 15 -23.97 -12.82 -9.99
CA LYS A 15 -23.62 -12.57 -8.59
C LYS A 15 -22.11 -12.67 -8.33
N ARG A 16 -21.32 -13.05 -9.33
CA ARG A 16 -19.86 -13.14 -9.18
C ARG A 16 -19.24 -11.76 -9.18
N PHE A 17 -18.37 -11.51 -8.23
CA PHE A 17 -17.52 -10.35 -8.26
C PHE A 17 -16.42 -10.54 -9.31
N ILE A 18 -16.30 -9.56 -10.21
CA ILE A 18 -15.23 -9.51 -11.20
C ILE A 18 -14.24 -8.44 -10.78
N ASN A 19 -12.97 -8.82 -10.56
CA ASN A 19 -11.92 -7.86 -10.31
C ASN A 19 -11.81 -6.88 -11.47
N PRO A 20 -11.68 -5.56 -11.22
CA PRO A 20 -11.54 -4.55 -12.26
C PRO A 20 -10.19 -4.61 -12.98
N TYR A 21 -9.35 -5.58 -12.69
CA TYR A 21 -8.00 -5.75 -13.25
C TYR A 21 -7.62 -7.21 -13.41
N ASN A 22 -6.60 -7.44 -14.22
CA ASN A 22 -5.91 -8.72 -14.34
C ASN A 22 -4.40 -8.50 -14.41
N PHE A 23 -3.63 -9.57 -14.52
CA PHE A 23 -2.18 -9.55 -14.54
C PHE A 23 -1.64 -10.20 -15.81
N VAL A 24 -0.65 -9.57 -16.41
CA VAL A 24 0.21 -10.19 -17.41
C VAL A 24 1.38 -10.85 -16.68
N SER A 25 1.48 -12.16 -16.78
CA SER A 25 2.51 -12.94 -16.08
C SER A 25 3.92 -12.53 -16.51
N LEU A 26 4.84 -12.52 -15.55
CA LEU A 26 6.26 -12.38 -15.86
C LEU A 26 6.80 -13.68 -16.46
N GLY A 27 7.78 -13.56 -17.35
CA GLY A 27 8.58 -14.70 -17.82
C GLY A 27 9.55 -15.21 -16.74
N GLU A 28 10.56 -15.96 -17.13
CA GLU A 28 11.57 -16.45 -16.18
C GLU A 28 12.51 -15.34 -15.72
N LYS A 29 12.92 -14.48 -16.63
CA LYS A 29 13.76 -13.30 -16.36
C LYS A 29 13.52 -12.20 -17.38
N LYS A 30 13.89 -10.96 -17.02
CA LYS A 30 13.82 -9.82 -17.95
C LYS A 30 14.75 -10.00 -19.14
N SER A 31 14.35 -9.44 -20.29
CA SER A 31 15.14 -9.39 -21.50
C SER A 31 16.21 -8.30 -21.41
N SER A 32 17.40 -8.55 -21.91
CA SER A 32 18.43 -7.54 -22.11
C SER A 32 18.14 -6.72 -23.37
N GLY A 33 18.53 -5.46 -23.38
CA GLY A 33 18.52 -4.65 -24.59
C GLY A 33 19.67 -5.01 -25.53
N SER A 34 19.59 -4.55 -26.80
CA SER A 34 20.67 -4.74 -27.77
C SER A 34 21.91 -3.95 -27.35
N GLN A 35 23.08 -4.55 -27.50
CA GLN A 35 24.38 -3.91 -27.30
C GLN A 35 25.14 -3.71 -28.63
N LYS A 36 24.51 -4.09 -29.75
CA LYS A 36 25.11 -3.89 -31.07
C LYS A 36 25.04 -2.43 -31.49
N LYS A 37 26.10 -1.95 -32.12
CA LYS A 37 26.07 -0.66 -32.83
C LYS A 37 25.19 -0.85 -34.08
N GLU A 38 24.01 -0.26 -34.05
CA GLU A 38 23.05 -0.20 -35.13
C GLU A 38 22.88 1.23 -35.59
N GLU A 39 22.39 1.42 -36.80
CA GLU A 39 22.01 2.75 -37.30
C GLU A 39 20.90 3.33 -36.40
N THR A 40 21.03 4.60 -36.05
CA THR A 40 20.09 5.30 -35.18
C THR A 40 19.45 6.49 -35.90
N TYR A 41 18.24 6.79 -35.50
CA TYR A 41 17.39 7.82 -36.08
C TYR A 41 16.96 8.83 -35.02
N THR A 42 16.76 10.06 -35.47
CA THR A 42 16.22 11.16 -34.66
C THR A 42 15.01 11.74 -35.39
N GLY A 43 13.93 12.02 -34.67
CA GLY A 43 12.71 12.54 -35.27
C GLY A 43 11.57 12.67 -34.28
N SER A 44 10.36 12.75 -34.81
CA SER A 44 9.15 12.84 -34.00
C SER A 44 7.98 12.03 -34.54
N ILE A 45 7.04 11.70 -33.69
CA ILE A 45 5.78 11.04 -34.02
C ILE A 45 4.63 11.91 -33.53
N GLN A 46 3.80 12.40 -34.45
CA GLN A 46 2.58 13.11 -34.13
C GLN A 46 1.47 12.12 -33.77
N CYS A 47 0.84 12.34 -32.62
CA CYS A 47 -0.15 11.43 -32.06
C CYS A 47 -1.49 12.15 -31.81
N THR A 48 -2.58 11.46 -32.07
CA THR A 48 -3.93 11.84 -31.64
C THR A 48 -4.51 10.78 -30.74
N MET A 49 -4.91 11.18 -29.53
CA MET A 49 -5.57 10.32 -28.56
C MET A 49 -7.06 10.66 -28.50
N VAL A 50 -7.91 9.64 -28.45
CA VAL A 50 -9.36 9.78 -28.33
C VAL A 50 -9.84 9.07 -27.06
N THR A 51 -10.51 9.80 -26.16
CA THR A 51 -11.07 9.23 -24.94
C THR A 51 -12.25 8.31 -25.26
N LYS A 52 -12.22 7.07 -24.79
CA LYS A 52 -13.30 6.08 -24.95
C LYS A 52 -14.20 5.97 -23.71
N THR A 53 -13.69 6.38 -22.57
CA THR A 53 -14.42 6.51 -21.30
C THR A 53 -14.04 7.84 -20.67
N PRO A 54 -14.75 8.34 -19.65
CA PRO A 54 -14.32 9.53 -18.94
C PRO A 54 -12.87 9.40 -18.44
N VAL A 55 -12.09 10.46 -18.63
CA VAL A 55 -10.68 10.55 -18.22
C VAL A 55 -10.54 11.61 -17.15
N PHE A 56 -9.69 11.36 -16.16
CA PHE A 56 -9.37 12.33 -15.13
C PHE A 56 -7.89 12.28 -14.76
N VAL A 57 -7.23 13.43 -14.89
CA VAL A 57 -5.87 13.67 -14.39
C VAL A 57 -5.97 14.81 -13.38
N PRO A 58 -5.64 14.56 -12.09
CA PRO A 58 -5.83 15.55 -11.05
C PRO A 58 -4.86 16.72 -11.19
N ASN A 59 -5.34 17.93 -10.96
CA ASN A 59 -4.51 19.10 -10.77
C ASN A 59 -4.02 19.12 -9.30
N SER A 60 -2.96 18.38 -9.02
CA SER A 60 -2.39 18.23 -7.67
C SER A 60 -1.19 19.14 -7.42
N SER A 61 -0.78 19.94 -8.40
CA SER A 61 0.34 20.87 -8.31
C SER A 61 -0.03 22.24 -7.71
N CYS A 62 -1.32 22.51 -7.53
CA CYS A 62 -1.85 23.75 -6.99
C CYS A 62 -2.40 23.53 -5.58
N GLU A 63 -2.05 24.38 -4.62
CA GLU A 63 -2.61 24.34 -3.26
C GLU A 63 -4.13 24.53 -3.26
N ASP A 64 -4.67 25.31 -4.19
CA ASP A 64 -6.11 25.52 -4.34
C ASP A 64 -6.89 24.27 -4.75
N ALA A 65 -6.23 23.25 -5.32
CA ALA A 65 -6.85 21.96 -5.60
C ALA A 65 -7.28 21.22 -4.32
N PHE A 66 -6.68 21.58 -3.20
CA PHE A 66 -6.94 20.99 -1.87
C PHE A 66 -7.83 21.87 -0.98
N ASP A 67 -8.07 23.12 -1.38
CA ASP A 67 -8.72 24.14 -0.54
C ASP A 67 -10.24 24.23 -0.69
N MET A 68 -10.85 23.42 -1.51
CA MET A 68 -12.32 23.44 -1.63
C MET A 68 -12.94 22.86 -0.35
N LYS A 69 -13.32 23.73 0.56
CA LYS A 69 -14.13 23.38 1.73
C LYS A 69 -15.49 22.89 1.26
N ASN A 70 -15.69 21.59 1.40
CA ASN A 70 -17.00 20.97 1.25
C ASN A 70 -17.76 21.00 2.59
N GLN A 71 -19.06 20.69 2.52
CA GLN A 71 -19.89 20.51 3.71
C GLN A 71 -19.45 19.31 4.59
N VAL A 72 -18.59 18.45 4.07
CA VAL A 72 -18.01 17.30 4.78
C VAL A 72 -16.54 17.59 5.01
N ASP A 73 -16.11 17.63 6.28
CA ASP A 73 -14.71 17.78 6.66
C ASP A 73 -13.86 16.68 6.00
N ASP A 74 -12.67 17.05 5.50
CA ASP A 74 -11.70 16.18 4.84
C ASP A 74 -12.12 15.59 3.46
N HIS A 75 -13.29 15.88 2.91
CA HIS A 75 -13.61 15.52 1.55
C HIS A 75 -12.88 16.41 0.55
N LYS A 76 -12.21 15.80 -0.45
CA LYS A 76 -11.38 16.51 -1.42
C LYS A 76 -12.06 16.56 -2.78
N ASN A 77 -12.02 17.74 -3.40
CA ASN A 77 -12.41 17.96 -4.79
C ASN A 77 -11.17 18.24 -5.63
N TYR A 78 -11.10 17.63 -6.80
CA TYR A 78 -10.00 17.84 -7.73
C TYR A 78 -10.53 18.29 -9.08
N ASP A 79 -9.98 19.39 -9.58
CA ASP A 79 -10.14 19.77 -10.97
C ASP A 79 -9.23 18.96 -11.90
N PHE A 80 -9.55 18.96 -13.19
CA PHE A 80 -8.67 18.40 -14.20
C PHE A 80 -7.41 19.25 -14.32
N PHE A 81 -6.29 18.63 -14.59
CA PHE A 81 -5.02 19.34 -14.76
C PHE A 81 -5.11 20.39 -15.88
N SER A 82 -4.71 21.61 -15.57
CA SER A 82 -4.63 22.74 -16.50
C SER A 82 -3.56 23.72 -16.03
N TYR A 83 -2.89 24.36 -16.96
CA TYR A 83 -1.92 25.41 -16.61
C TYR A 83 -2.58 26.69 -16.09
N HIS A 84 -3.83 26.95 -16.47
CA HIS A 84 -4.57 28.13 -16.03
C HIS A 84 -4.92 28.11 -14.53
N ASN A 85 -5.01 26.94 -13.93
CA ASN A 85 -5.31 26.79 -12.48
C ASN A 85 -4.11 27.09 -11.57
N LEU A 86 -2.97 27.41 -12.12
CA LEU A 86 -1.77 27.75 -11.34
C LEU A 86 -1.74 29.22 -10.91
N GLU A 87 -2.64 30.07 -11.43
CA GLU A 87 -2.75 31.47 -11.06
C GLU A 87 -3.61 31.64 -9.80
N ARG A 88 -3.06 32.31 -8.79
CA ARG A 88 -3.77 32.60 -7.54
C ARG A 88 -4.89 33.61 -7.78
N GLY A 89 -6.11 33.29 -7.39
CA GLY A 89 -7.23 34.23 -7.28
C GLY A 89 -8.35 34.08 -8.30
N GLU A 90 -8.27 33.17 -9.26
CA GLU A 90 -9.39 32.87 -10.14
C GLU A 90 -10.49 32.08 -9.44
N ALA A 91 -11.74 32.46 -9.71
CA ALA A 91 -12.89 31.84 -9.07
C ALA A 91 -13.00 30.35 -9.40
N LYS A 92 -13.09 29.53 -8.36
CA LYS A 92 -13.10 28.06 -8.36
C LYS A 92 -14.20 27.37 -9.18
N ASN A 93 -15.06 28.14 -9.86
CA ASN A 93 -16.21 27.66 -10.64
C ASN A 93 -15.99 27.67 -12.15
N HIS A 94 -14.84 28.13 -12.62
CA HIS A 94 -14.56 28.23 -14.05
C HIS A 94 -14.05 26.91 -14.63
N TYR A 95 -14.53 26.56 -15.83
CA TYR A 95 -14.06 25.39 -16.57
C TYR A 95 -12.78 25.74 -17.32
N GLN A 96 -11.69 25.13 -16.96
CA GLN A 96 -10.38 25.34 -17.55
C GLN A 96 -10.10 24.41 -18.72
N LEU A 97 -9.22 24.82 -19.64
CA LEU A 97 -8.81 23.97 -20.75
C LEU A 97 -8.03 22.76 -20.22
N PRO A 98 -8.54 21.53 -20.43
CA PRO A 98 -7.88 20.33 -19.89
C PRO A 98 -6.58 20.05 -20.65
N VAL A 99 -5.55 19.70 -19.91
CA VAL A 99 -4.25 19.25 -20.43
C VAL A 99 -3.91 17.90 -19.82
N ILE A 100 -3.42 16.98 -20.63
CA ILE A 100 -2.86 15.72 -20.14
C ILE A 100 -1.34 15.85 -20.17
N PRO A 101 -0.65 15.88 -19.01
CA PRO A 101 0.79 16.05 -18.97
C PRO A 101 1.55 14.96 -19.75
N GLY A 102 2.58 15.35 -20.47
CA GLY A 102 3.43 14.42 -21.22
C GLY A 102 4.10 13.38 -20.32
N SER A 103 4.33 13.70 -19.05
CA SER A 103 4.83 12.76 -18.04
C SER A 103 3.84 11.61 -17.77
N GLU A 104 2.53 11.88 -17.73
CA GLU A 104 1.48 10.87 -17.58
C GLU A 104 1.43 9.94 -18.80
N ILE A 105 1.47 10.52 -20.00
CA ILE A 105 1.49 9.75 -21.26
C ILE A 105 2.75 8.90 -21.34
N ARG A 106 3.91 9.46 -21.03
CA ARG A 106 5.18 8.75 -21.00
C ARG A 106 5.17 7.58 -19.99
N GLY A 107 4.62 7.79 -18.81
CA GLY A 107 4.46 6.77 -17.78
C GLY A 107 3.53 5.63 -18.24
N MET A 108 2.43 5.97 -18.89
CA MET A 108 1.50 5.02 -19.49
C MET A 108 2.19 4.18 -20.58
N LEU A 109 2.86 4.80 -21.54
CA LEU A 109 3.58 4.12 -22.62
C LEU A 109 4.70 3.24 -22.07
N ARG A 110 5.50 3.74 -21.12
CA ARG A 110 6.54 2.93 -20.47
C ARG A 110 5.97 1.67 -19.83
N SER A 111 4.84 1.80 -19.12
CA SER A 111 4.18 0.67 -18.46
C SER A 111 3.78 -0.44 -19.44
N VAL A 112 3.29 -0.06 -20.62
CA VAL A 112 2.93 -1.00 -21.69
C VAL A 112 4.20 -1.56 -22.36
N TYR A 113 5.16 -0.72 -22.70
CA TYR A 113 6.42 -1.13 -23.33
C TYR A 113 7.21 -2.12 -22.45
N GLU A 114 7.22 -1.91 -21.12
CA GLU A 114 7.86 -2.85 -20.19
C GLU A 114 7.28 -4.26 -20.26
N VAL A 115 5.97 -4.39 -20.55
CA VAL A 115 5.31 -5.69 -20.75
C VAL A 115 5.71 -6.30 -22.07
N LEU A 116 5.57 -5.54 -23.15
CA LEU A 116 5.81 -6.00 -24.52
C LEU A 116 7.26 -6.44 -24.73
N SER A 117 8.19 -5.69 -24.15
CA SER A 117 9.62 -5.97 -24.22
C SER A 117 10.14 -6.88 -23.10
N ASN A 118 9.27 -7.41 -22.25
CA ASN A 118 9.64 -8.22 -21.08
C ASN A 118 10.77 -7.58 -20.25
N SER A 119 10.66 -6.29 -19.98
CA SER A 119 11.67 -5.49 -19.30
C SER A 119 11.59 -5.59 -17.77
N CYS A 120 12.46 -4.90 -17.04
CA CYS A 120 12.48 -4.90 -15.59
C CYS A 120 11.22 -4.25 -14.96
N LEU A 121 11.02 -4.45 -13.68
CA LEU A 121 10.04 -3.72 -12.86
C LEU A 121 10.69 -2.44 -12.35
N SER A 122 10.75 -1.39 -13.18
CA SER A 122 11.58 -0.21 -12.93
C SER A 122 11.17 0.63 -11.72
N SER A 123 9.90 0.59 -11.32
CA SER A 123 9.34 1.37 -10.22
C SER A 123 8.99 0.53 -8.98
N ILE A 124 9.43 -0.71 -8.90
CA ILE A 124 9.18 -1.55 -7.73
C ILE A 124 10.13 -1.17 -6.60
N GLY A 125 9.58 -0.91 -5.43
CA GLY A 125 10.35 -0.71 -4.20
C GLY A 125 10.70 -2.02 -3.50
N ASN A 126 11.42 -1.91 -2.40
CA ASN A 126 11.70 -3.04 -1.50
C ASN A 126 11.01 -2.79 -0.14
N GLU A 127 9.72 -2.58 -0.17
CA GLU A 127 8.91 -2.29 1.00
C GLU A 127 8.79 -3.51 1.91
N LEU A 128 8.70 -3.25 3.23
CA LEU A 128 8.45 -4.29 4.21
C LEU A 128 7.06 -4.89 4.01
N LEU A 129 7.02 -6.20 3.81
CA LEU A 129 5.76 -6.91 3.68
C LEU A 129 5.13 -7.14 5.05
N THR A 130 3.90 -6.71 5.24
CA THR A 130 3.19 -6.81 6.51
C THR A 130 1.83 -7.46 6.35
N GLY A 131 1.36 -8.11 7.40
CA GLY A 131 0.04 -8.74 7.41
C GLY A 131 -0.44 -9.09 8.80
N ARG A 132 -1.65 -9.62 8.87
CA ARG A 132 -2.21 -10.23 10.08
C ARG A 132 -2.24 -11.73 9.86
N ILE A 133 -1.40 -12.47 10.60
CA ILE A 133 -1.26 -13.92 10.45
C ILE A 133 -2.34 -14.60 11.27
N THR A 134 -2.31 -14.41 12.59
CA THR A 134 -3.35 -14.90 13.52
C THR A 134 -3.92 -13.75 14.36
N MET A 135 -5.11 -13.92 14.87
CA MET A 135 -5.74 -13.00 15.80
C MET A 135 -6.68 -13.72 16.75
N PRO A 136 -6.66 -13.42 18.07
CA PRO A 136 -5.71 -12.53 18.75
C PRO A 136 -4.33 -13.18 18.93
N LYS A 137 -3.29 -12.34 19.08
CA LYS A 137 -1.93 -12.78 19.39
C LYS A 137 -1.77 -13.11 20.88
N ASN A 138 -0.76 -13.90 21.20
CA ASN A 138 -0.46 -14.29 22.56
C ASN A 138 0.40 -13.24 23.27
N PRO A 139 0.13 -12.91 24.53
CA PRO A 139 1.03 -12.10 25.33
C PRO A 139 2.28 -12.89 25.74
N GLY A 140 3.44 -12.25 25.68
CA GLY A 140 4.73 -12.84 26.02
C GLY A 140 5.67 -11.86 26.69
N ILE A 141 6.69 -12.38 27.34
CA ILE A 141 7.81 -11.62 27.90
C ILE A 141 9.08 -12.19 27.29
N VAL A 142 9.86 -11.31 26.66
CA VAL A 142 11.22 -11.61 26.22
C VAL A 142 12.17 -11.23 27.35
N GLU A 143 13.11 -12.11 27.66
CA GLU A 143 14.22 -11.87 28.56
C GLU A 143 15.53 -12.08 27.81
N CYS A 144 16.45 -11.13 27.91
CA CYS A 144 17.83 -11.27 27.47
C CYS A 144 18.72 -11.31 28.71
N LYS A 145 19.47 -12.41 28.86
CA LYS A 145 20.47 -12.60 29.91
C LYS A 145 21.74 -13.16 29.27
N ASP A 146 22.85 -12.49 29.50
CA ASP A 146 24.17 -12.87 28.95
C ASP A 146 24.15 -13.14 27.43
N GLY A 147 23.42 -12.29 26.69
CA GLY A 147 23.25 -12.40 25.23
C GLY A 147 22.26 -13.48 24.76
N ILE A 148 21.68 -14.24 25.66
CA ILE A 148 20.73 -15.32 25.34
C ILE A 148 19.30 -14.81 25.51
N PHE A 149 18.53 -14.89 24.43
CA PHE A 149 17.12 -14.52 24.44
C PHE A 149 16.23 -15.70 24.79
N THR A 150 15.29 -15.48 25.71
CA THR A 150 14.28 -16.45 26.11
C THR A 150 12.89 -15.80 26.03
N LEU A 151 11.93 -16.51 25.43
CA LEU A 151 10.52 -16.09 25.38
C LEU A 151 9.72 -16.88 26.41
N TYR A 152 8.97 -16.15 27.22
CA TYR A 152 8.02 -16.72 28.18
C TYR A 152 6.58 -16.40 27.76
N LYS A 153 5.69 -17.34 27.92
CA LYS A 153 4.23 -17.08 27.91
C LYS A 153 3.90 -16.11 29.03
N ALA A 154 2.92 -15.26 28.82
CA ALA A 154 2.48 -14.34 29.84
C ALA A 154 0.96 -14.35 30.02
N ASN A 155 0.49 -13.89 31.18
CA ASN A 155 -0.87 -13.41 31.36
C ASN A 155 -0.86 -11.90 31.21
N LYS A 156 -1.88 -11.36 30.52
CA LYS A 156 -2.12 -9.92 30.49
C LYS A 156 -3.16 -9.56 31.55
N ASN A 157 -2.77 -8.76 32.51
CA ASN A 157 -3.63 -8.18 33.51
C ASN A 157 -4.00 -6.76 33.08
N LYS A 158 -5.28 -6.48 32.88
CA LYS A 158 -5.75 -5.18 32.34
C LYS A 158 -5.53 -4.08 33.37
N LEU A 159 -5.03 -2.91 32.94
CA LEU A 159 -4.88 -1.72 33.78
C LEU A 159 -6.18 -0.95 33.97
N GLN A 160 -7.07 -0.98 32.98
CA GLN A 160 -8.33 -0.24 33.02
C GLN A 160 -9.51 -1.16 32.81
N THR A 161 -10.63 -0.82 33.46
CA THR A 161 -11.95 -1.34 33.13
C THR A 161 -12.81 -0.22 32.60
N TYR A 162 -13.62 -0.49 31.57
CA TYR A 162 -14.68 0.44 31.17
C TYR A 162 -15.83 0.38 32.18
N LYS A 163 -16.52 1.51 32.34
CA LYS A 163 -17.86 1.48 32.97
C LYS A 163 -18.71 0.51 32.15
N ASN A 164 -19.25 -0.50 32.82
CA ASN A 164 -20.20 -1.37 32.15
C ASN A 164 -21.49 -0.62 31.85
N LYS A 165 -22.36 -1.18 31.03
CA LYS A 165 -23.67 -0.57 30.70
C LYS A 165 -24.57 -0.35 31.91
N LYS A 166 -24.21 -0.87 33.09
CA LYS A 166 -24.92 -0.70 34.35
C LYS A 166 -24.32 0.41 35.23
N GLY A 167 -23.27 1.08 34.77
CA GLY A 167 -22.65 2.19 35.50
C GLY A 167 -21.74 1.78 36.68
N GLU A 168 -21.43 0.48 36.83
CA GLU A 168 -20.52 0.02 37.88
C GLU A 168 -19.11 0.53 37.59
N GLU A 169 -18.48 1.15 38.58
CA GLU A 169 -17.14 1.73 38.47
C GLU A 169 -16.09 0.64 38.39
N GLY A 170 -15.25 0.72 37.35
CA GLY A 170 -14.02 -0.02 37.24
C GLY A 170 -12.82 0.78 37.73
N TYR A 171 -11.71 0.09 37.95
CA TYR A 171 -10.43 0.75 38.25
C TYR A 171 -9.95 1.50 37.01
N SER A 172 -9.48 2.75 37.16
CA SER A 172 -8.86 3.51 36.07
C SER A 172 -7.56 4.15 36.53
N PHE A 173 -6.54 4.07 35.69
CA PHE A 173 -5.25 4.70 35.94
C PHE A 173 -5.06 5.88 34.99
N ASN A 174 -4.34 6.89 35.44
CA ASN A 174 -3.95 8.01 34.58
C ASN A 174 -2.82 7.59 33.68
N ILE A 175 -3.15 7.28 32.39
CA ILE A 175 -2.20 6.88 31.37
C ILE A 175 -1.98 8.05 30.44
N GLN A 176 -0.72 8.51 30.33
CA GLN A 176 -0.29 9.57 29.42
C GLN A 176 0.91 9.09 28.61
N LYS A 177 0.82 9.21 27.29
CA LYS A 177 1.92 9.00 26.30
C LYS A 177 3.04 8.04 26.77
N GLY A 178 2.69 6.77 27.03
CA GLY A 178 3.68 5.74 27.38
C GLY A 178 4.08 5.70 28.84
N THR A 179 3.38 6.43 29.70
CA THR A 179 3.57 6.43 31.16
C THR A 179 2.26 6.23 31.89
N VAL A 180 2.33 5.71 33.09
CA VAL A 180 1.20 5.60 34.03
C VAL A 180 1.65 6.06 35.40
N ILE A 181 0.78 6.76 36.10
CA ILE A 181 1.00 7.15 37.50
C ILE A 181 0.38 6.05 38.37
N GLY A 182 1.19 5.46 39.24
CA GLY A 182 0.75 4.47 40.20
C GLY A 182 0.07 5.10 41.42
N ASP A 183 -0.61 4.28 42.21
CA ASP A 183 -1.29 4.72 43.44
C ASP A 183 -0.32 5.19 44.51
N ASN A 184 0.95 4.81 44.42
CA ASN A 184 2.03 5.32 45.28
C ASN A 184 2.62 6.66 44.80
N GLY A 185 2.00 7.31 43.78
CA GLY A 185 2.44 8.58 43.22
C GLY A 185 3.65 8.50 42.29
N LYS A 186 4.24 7.33 42.08
CA LYS A 186 5.37 7.15 41.17
C LYS A 186 4.89 7.05 39.73
N GLN A 187 5.68 7.61 38.81
CA GLN A 187 5.47 7.46 37.37
C GLN A 187 6.22 6.25 36.84
N TYR A 188 5.51 5.36 36.15
CA TYR A 188 6.04 4.17 35.52
C TYR A 188 6.02 4.29 34.00
N LYS A 189 7.08 3.77 33.34
CA LYS A 189 7.23 3.78 31.87
C LYS A 189 6.95 2.41 31.28
N ASN A 190 6.65 2.38 29.98
CA ASN A 190 6.50 1.14 29.24
C ASN A 190 7.74 0.23 29.39
N ASN A 191 7.52 -1.08 29.50
CA ASN A 191 8.52 -2.13 29.75
C ASN A 191 9.19 -2.05 31.14
N GLN A 192 8.73 -1.21 32.03
CA GLN A 192 9.24 -1.17 33.40
C GLN A 192 8.64 -2.32 34.24
N LYS A 193 9.47 -2.91 35.09
CA LYS A 193 9.06 -3.87 36.11
C LYS A 193 8.25 -3.14 37.19
N VAL A 194 7.06 -3.63 37.50
CA VAL A 194 6.13 -2.99 38.43
C VAL A 194 5.53 -4.00 39.38
N ARG A 195 5.14 -3.53 40.57
CA ARG A 195 4.37 -4.32 41.54
C ARG A 195 2.92 -3.86 41.52
N PHE A 196 1.99 -4.77 41.74
CA PHE A 196 0.56 -4.49 41.63
C PHE A 196 -0.30 -5.50 42.38
N ASP A 197 -1.55 -5.14 42.61
CA ASP A 197 -2.59 -6.02 43.12
C ASP A 197 -3.75 -6.14 42.16
N MET A 198 -4.36 -7.31 42.14
CA MET A 198 -5.51 -7.60 41.28
C MET A 198 -6.82 -7.37 41.98
N GLY A 199 -7.74 -6.70 41.30
CA GLY A 199 -9.18 -6.80 41.59
C GLY A 199 -9.82 -7.96 40.81
N GLU A 200 -11.13 -8.03 40.78
CA GLU A 200 -11.84 -9.13 40.09
C GLU A 200 -11.56 -9.21 38.59
N LYS A 201 -11.49 -8.08 37.89
CA LYS A 201 -11.40 -8.01 36.41
C LYS A 201 -10.18 -7.26 35.88
N ALA A 202 -9.54 -6.47 36.72
CA ALA A 202 -8.39 -5.63 36.34
C ALA A 202 -7.46 -5.40 37.53
N VAL A 203 -6.32 -4.76 37.26
CA VAL A 203 -5.40 -4.27 38.29
C VAL A 203 -6.14 -3.26 39.16
N LYS A 204 -6.13 -3.48 40.47
CA LYS A 204 -6.75 -2.64 41.46
C LYS A 204 -5.79 -1.59 41.99
N TYR A 205 -4.55 -1.97 42.19
CA TYR A 205 -3.51 -1.12 42.79
C TYR A 205 -2.20 -1.30 41.99
N LEU A 206 -1.56 -0.19 41.68
CA LEU A 206 -0.26 -0.14 40.99
C LEU A 206 0.75 0.63 41.85
N GLY A 207 1.81 -0.05 42.25
CA GLY A 207 2.85 0.56 43.07
C GLY A 207 3.59 -0.49 43.89
N ASP A 208 3.21 -0.67 45.16
CA ASP A 208 3.90 -1.55 46.10
C ASP A 208 3.13 -2.87 46.38
N GLY A 209 2.31 -3.34 45.43
CA GLY A 209 1.49 -4.54 45.56
C GLY A 209 2.28 -5.84 45.68
N GLU A 210 1.59 -6.97 45.92
CA GLU A 210 2.22 -8.28 46.10
C GLU A 210 2.72 -8.95 44.85
N LYS A 211 2.02 -8.70 43.70
CA LYS A 211 2.36 -9.30 42.40
C LYS A 211 3.35 -8.45 41.63
N GLU A 212 4.17 -9.11 40.83
CA GLU A 212 5.16 -8.45 40.00
C GLU A 212 4.93 -8.77 38.51
N GLY A 213 5.17 -7.79 37.66
CA GLY A 213 5.07 -7.97 36.20
C GLY A 213 5.73 -6.84 35.42
N ILE A 214 5.62 -6.91 34.10
CA ILE A 214 6.17 -5.93 33.17
C ILE A 214 5.01 -5.08 32.64
N LEU A 215 5.12 -3.78 32.80
CA LEU A 215 4.15 -2.82 32.33
C LEU A 215 4.19 -2.76 30.79
N TYR A 216 3.02 -2.86 30.15
CA TYR A 216 2.85 -2.67 28.72
C TYR A 216 1.83 -1.58 28.45
N ILE A 217 2.32 -0.48 27.91
CA ILE A 217 1.50 0.67 27.50
C ILE A 217 1.66 0.80 25.97
N GLY A 218 0.65 0.42 25.22
CA GLY A 218 0.61 0.45 23.78
C GLY A 218 -0.51 1.32 23.27
N GLU A 219 -0.22 2.55 22.89
CA GLU A 219 -1.17 3.43 22.24
C GLU A 219 -1.53 2.90 20.84
N ALA A 220 -2.62 2.16 20.74
CA ALA A 220 -3.00 1.50 19.49
C ALA A 220 -4.06 2.26 18.70
N SER A 221 -4.98 2.94 19.35
CA SER A 221 -6.01 3.81 18.74
C SER A 221 -6.91 4.35 19.84
N GLU A 222 -7.50 5.50 19.59
CA GLU A 222 -8.50 6.11 20.46
C GLU A 222 -9.64 5.13 20.79
N GLY A 223 -9.99 5.02 22.07
CA GLY A 223 -11.07 4.15 22.54
C GLY A 223 -10.75 2.67 22.68
N LYS A 224 -9.52 2.21 22.37
CA LYS A 224 -9.10 0.82 22.57
C LYS A 224 -7.97 0.74 23.58
N VAL A 225 -8.26 0.16 24.74
CA VAL A 225 -7.29 -0.03 25.82
C VAL A 225 -6.58 -1.35 25.65
N TYR A 226 -5.31 -1.29 25.27
CA TYR A 226 -4.43 -2.46 25.17
C TYR A 226 -3.42 -2.54 26.31
N ASP A 227 -3.48 -1.60 27.22
CA ASP A 227 -2.54 -1.46 28.31
C ASP A 227 -2.76 -2.54 29.36
N GLY A 228 -1.69 -2.97 29.98
CA GLY A 228 -1.74 -4.03 30.97
C GLY A 228 -0.39 -4.33 31.60
N ILE A 229 -0.42 -5.22 32.58
CA ILE A 229 0.79 -5.78 33.21
C ILE A 229 0.90 -7.22 32.79
N PHE A 230 2.05 -7.57 32.21
CA PHE A 230 2.34 -8.93 31.75
C PHE A 230 3.06 -9.67 32.88
N THR A 231 2.46 -10.78 33.33
CA THR A 231 3.05 -11.66 34.34
C THR A 231 3.56 -12.94 33.70
N ARG A 232 4.79 -13.30 34.02
CA ARG A 232 5.48 -14.49 33.48
C ARG A 232 4.73 -15.79 33.79
N LYS A 233 4.71 -16.67 32.79
CA LYS A 233 4.34 -18.08 32.89
C LYS A 233 5.51 -18.95 32.41
N GLY A 234 5.21 -20.17 32.00
CA GLY A 234 6.19 -21.10 31.47
C GLY A 234 6.91 -20.61 30.20
N LYS A 235 8.08 -21.14 29.95
CA LYS A 235 8.89 -20.86 28.76
C LYS A 235 8.19 -21.37 27.50
N VAL A 236 8.44 -20.69 26.37
CA VAL A 236 8.05 -21.15 25.03
C VAL A 236 9.17 -21.97 24.45
N GLU A 237 9.12 -23.29 24.66
CA GLU A 237 10.22 -24.21 24.31
C GLU A 237 10.55 -24.22 22.80
N SER A 238 9.59 -23.96 21.95
CA SER A 238 9.77 -23.92 20.50
C SER A 238 10.49 -22.66 19.97
N ALA A 239 10.66 -21.63 20.82
CA ALA A 239 11.31 -20.39 20.44
C ALA A 239 12.79 -20.40 20.79
N LYS A 240 13.66 -20.45 19.77
CA LYS A 240 15.13 -20.40 19.93
C LYS A 240 15.61 -18.95 20.01
N SER A 241 16.74 -18.70 20.67
CA SER A 241 17.33 -17.38 20.88
C SER A 241 17.49 -16.60 19.57
N GLU A 242 18.04 -17.20 18.52
CA GLU A 242 18.19 -16.56 17.21
C GLU A 242 16.86 -16.17 16.56
N GLN A 243 15.84 -17.01 16.68
CA GLN A 243 14.49 -16.68 16.18
C GLN A 243 13.86 -15.50 16.92
N ILE A 244 14.12 -15.40 18.23
CA ILE A 244 13.66 -14.29 19.06
C ILE A 244 14.34 -13.00 18.62
N LYS A 245 15.66 -13.04 18.40
CA LYS A 245 16.46 -11.91 17.90
C LYS A 245 15.96 -11.41 16.53
N GLU A 246 15.75 -12.33 15.58
CA GLU A 246 15.20 -12.00 14.26
C GLU A 246 13.80 -11.37 14.38
N ALA A 247 12.93 -11.92 15.23
CA ALA A 247 11.58 -11.39 15.44
C ALA A 247 11.58 -9.99 16.06
N ILE A 248 12.51 -9.70 16.97
CA ILE A 248 12.72 -8.34 17.51
C ILE A 248 13.12 -7.39 16.39
N GLN A 249 14.07 -7.78 15.54
CA GLN A 249 14.51 -6.95 14.42
C GLN A 249 13.36 -6.64 13.44
N LYS A 250 12.57 -7.65 13.09
CA LYS A 250 11.39 -7.46 12.23
C LYS A 250 10.32 -6.55 12.85
N MET A 251 10.13 -6.63 14.14
CA MET A 251 9.23 -5.75 14.85
C MET A 251 9.76 -4.30 14.88
N LYS A 252 11.07 -4.08 15.03
CA LYS A 252 11.69 -2.74 14.92
C LYS A 252 11.45 -2.13 13.54
N GLU A 253 11.73 -2.88 12.46
CA GLU A 253 11.48 -2.42 11.08
C GLU A 253 10.02 -2.00 10.88
N LEU A 254 9.07 -2.75 11.41
CA LEU A 254 7.64 -2.41 11.37
C LEU A 254 7.32 -1.12 12.14
N MET A 255 7.91 -0.95 13.32
CA MET A 255 7.69 0.23 14.16
C MET A 255 8.27 1.50 13.54
N GLU A 256 9.40 1.39 12.83
CA GLU A 256 9.98 2.50 12.08
C GLU A 256 9.05 2.99 10.96
N ILE A 257 8.40 2.08 10.23
CA ILE A 257 7.41 2.44 9.21
C ILE A 257 6.25 3.21 9.85
N TYR A 258 5.69 2.72 10.95
CA TYR A 258 4.59 3.40 11.62
C TYR A 258 4.96 4.79 12.13
N ARG A 259 6.18 4.97 12.65
CA ARG A 259 6.68 6.28 13.08
C ARG A 259 6.84 7.24 11.90
N ASN A 260 7.40 6.77 10.80
CA ASN A 260 7.60 7.57 9.59
C ASN A 260 6.27 7.96 8.94
N GLU A 261 5.30 7.03 8.87
CA GLU A 261 3.96 7.33 8.38
C GLU A 261 3.27 8.42 9.25
N SER A 262 3.40 8.35 10.57
CA SER A 262 2.80 9.34 11.46
C SER A 262 3.43 10.74 11.34
N ILE A 263 4.73 10.83 11.06
CA ILE A 263 5.44 12.08 10.83
C ILE A 263 4.99 12.71 9.49
N ASN A 264 4.93 11.89 8.42
CA ASN A 264 4.59 12.36 7.09
C ASN A 264 3.14 12.85 6.95
N LEU A 265 2.23 12.31 7.77
CA LEU A 265 0.82 12.70 7.74
C LEU A 265 0.50 13.93 8.61
N ASN A 266 1.52 14.58 9.20
CA ASN A 266 1.35 15.73 10.11
C ASN A 266 0.34 15.49 11.25
N LEU A 267 0.16 14.24 11.65
CA LEU A 267 -0.80 13.79 12.66
C LEU A 267 -0.33 14.12 14.09
N LYS A 268 0.36 15.28 14.26
CA LYS A 268 0.95 15.69 15.54
C LYS A 268 -0.07 15.84 16.68
N GLU A 269 -1.35 15.98 16.37
CA GLU A 269 -2.35 16.35 17.39
C GLU A 269 -3.53 15.37 17.60
N LYS A 270 -3.80 14.44 16.70
CA LYS A 270 -5.06 13.67 16.74
C LYS A 270 -4.99 12.15 16.71
N THR A 271 -3.84 11.54 16.49
CA THR A 271 -3.82 10.09 16.33
C THR A 271 -2.64 9.42 17.00
N HIS A 272 -2.95 8.42 17.79
CA HIS A 272 -1.99 7.47 18.33
C HIS A 272 -1.55 6.44 17.27
N PHE A 273 -1.32 6.92 16.04
CA PHE A 273 -0.75 6.11 14.97
C PHE A 273 0.74 5.96 15.23
N GLY A 274 1.23 4.72 15.20
CA GLY A 274 2.65 4.43 15.23
C GLY A 274 3.18 3.93 16.56
N TYR A 275 2.33 3.75 17.57
CA TYR A 275 2.74 3.19 18.88
C TYR A 275 3.96 3.91 19.48
N PRO A 276 3.94 5.24 19.65
CA PRO A 276 5.12 6.02 20.01
C PRO A 276 5.71 5.62 21.37
N SER A 277 4.89 5.09 22.27
CA SER A 277 5.32 4.58 23.57
C SER A 277 5.92 3.18 23.54
N VAL A 278 5.71 2.41 22.49
CA VAL A 278 6.29 1.07 22.35
C VAL A 278 7.75 1.18 21.93
N HIS A 279 8.64 1.09 22.88
CA HIS A 279 10.07 1.03 22.63
C HIS A 279 10.55 -0.41 22.64
N ILE A 280 11.22 -0.81 21.55
CA ILE A 280 11.83 -2.13 21.42
C ILE A 280 13.32 -1.94 21.45
N PRO A 281 14.00 -2.53 22.44
CA PRO A 281 15.46 -2.46 22.53
C PRO A 281 16.14 -3.06 21.30
N ASP A 282 17.32 -2.54 20.95
CA ASP A 282 18.10 -3.10 19.86
C ASP A 282 18.65 -4.48 20.28
N PRO A 283 18.49 -5.53 19.47
CA PRO A 283 19.01 -6.85 19.81
C PRO A 283 20.53 -6.87 20.03
N LEU A 284 21.27 -6.09 19.24
CA LEU A 284 22.73 -6.00 19.36
C LEU A 284 23.15 -5.29 20.64
N GLU A 285 22.43 -4.23 21.04
CA GLU A 285 22.66 -3.56 22.33
C GLU A 285 22.33 -4.48 23.51
N LEU A 286 21.26 -5.27 23.39
CA LEU A 286 20.86 -6.23 24.44
C LEU A 286 21.91 -7.32 24.64
N GLU A 287 22.52 -7.81 23.57
CA GLU A 287 23.57 -8.84 23.64
C GLU A 287 24.82 -8.34 24.38
N GLN A 288 25.12 -7.06 24.33
CA GLN A 288 26.28 -6.44 24.97
C GLN A 288 26.05 -6.08 26.44
N ARG A 289 24.80 -6.08 26.90
CA ARG A 289 24.44 -5.75 28.30
C ARG A 289 24.73 -6.92 29.23
N LYS A 290 25.40 -6.62 30.34
CA LYS A 290 25.62 -7.61 31.44
C LYS A 290 24.38 -7.82 32.31
N GLU A 291 23.47 -6.84 32.31
CA GLU A 291 22.25 -6.89 33.09
C GLU A 291 21.14 -7.65 32.36
N THR A 292 20.34 -8.38 33.12
CA THR A 292 19.15 -9.06 32.59
C THR A 292 18.09 -8.01 32.20
N VAL A 293 17.74 -7.94 30.94
CA VAL A 293 16.70 -7.06 30.41
C VAL A 293 15.46 -7.87 30.04
N SER A 294 14.30 -7.41 30.48
CA SER A 294 13.01 -8.05 30.15
C SER A 294 12.04 -7.03 29.59
N PHE A 295 11.27 -7.39 28.58
CA PHE A 295 10.23 -6.55 28.00
C PHE A 295 9.04 -7.36 27.49
N ALA A 296 7.87 -6.73 27.47
CA ALA A 296 6.62 -7.36 27.04
C ALA A 296 6.45 -7.27 25.51
N VAL A 297 5.88 -8.32 24.93
CA VAL A 297 5.60 -8.44 23.50
C VAL A 297 4.27 -9.15 23.26
N TRP A 298 3.67 -8.91 22.10
CA TRP A 298 2.65 -9.79 21.54
C TRP A 298 3.31 -10.71 20.52
N TYR A 299 3.06 -12.02 20.60
CA TYR A 299 3.70 -12.97 19.71
C TYR A 299 2.73 -13.97 19.08
N GLU A 300 3.15 -14.53 17.99
CA GLU A 300 2.53 -15.65 17.32
C GLU A 300 3.60 -16.56 16.71
N ILE A 301 3.27 -17.83 16.56
CA ILE A 301 4.14 -18.82 15.91
C ILE A 301 3.36 -19.41 14.75
N GLU A 302 3.93 -19.36 13.54
CA GLU A 302 3.38 -20.02 12.37
C GLU A 302 4.47 -20.89 11.72
N GLY A 303 4.21 -22.18 11.61
CA GLY A 303 5.22 -23.13 11.18
C GLY A 303 6.41 -23.14 12.15
N ASP A 304 7.56 -22.85 11.62
CA ASP A 304 8.82 -22.79 12.36
C ASP A 304 9.31 -21.34 12.62
N ARG A 305 8.45 -20.34 12.42
CA ARG A 305 8.80 -18.92 12.63
C ARG A 305 8.02 -18.28 13.77
N LEU A 306 8.74 -17.43 14.48
CA LEU A 306 8.22 -16.58 15.55
C LEU A 306 8.02 -15.16 15.00
N TYR A 307 6.89 -14.55 15.31
CA TYR A 307 6.57 -13.18 14.92
C TYR A 307 6.22 -12.35 16.15
N PHE A 308 6.73 -11.13 16.20
CA PHE A 308 6.34 -10.15 17.21
C PHE A 308 5.49 -9.03 16.61
N SER A 309 4.71 -8.39 17.45
CA SER A 309 3.74 -7.39 17.07
C SER A 309 3.55 -6.38 18.20
N PRO A 310 3.32 -5.09 17.87
CA PRO A 310 3.13 -4.06 18.89
C PRO A 310 1.77 -4.10 19.59
N ALA A 311 0.83 -4.91 19.14
CA ALA A 311 -0.46 -5.08 19.82
C ALA A 311 -1.11 -6.43 19.47
N CYS A 312 -2.09 -6.83 20.27
CA CYS A 312 -2.83 -8.10 20.13
C CYS A 312 -3.43 -8.31 18.73
N ILE A 313 -3.88 -7.26 18.07
CA ILE A 313 -4.55 -7.30 16.76
C ILE A 313 -3.84 -6.48 15.68
N SER A 314 -2.60 -6.04 15.90
CA SER A 314 -1.84 -5.28 14.91
C SER A 314 -1.23 -6.17 13.82
N ARG A 315 -0.57 -5.54 12.86
CA ARG A 315 0.16 -6.24 11.81
C ARG A 315 1.45 -6.83 12.35
N THR A 316 1.98 -7.78 11.60
CA THR A 316 3.26 -8.44 11.79
C THR A 316 4.08 -8.26 10.51
N ALA A 317 5.38 -8.10 10.64
CA ALA A 317 6.28 -8.06 9.49
C ALA A 317 6.64 -9.50 9.07
N TYR A 318 6.55 -9.75 7.76
CA TYR A 318 7.02 -11.01 7.18
C TYR A 318 8.55 -11.03 7.04
N TYR A 319 9.13 -12.22 7.05
CA TYR A 319 10.55 -12.42 6.84
C TYR A 319 10.94 -12.32 5.36
N THR A 320 10.05 -12.77 4.49
CA THR A 320 10.24 -12.69 3.05
C THR A 320 10.19 -11.25 2.60
N THR A 321 11.19 -10.83 1.82
CA THR A 321 11.25 -9.50 1.21
C THR A 321 10.54 -9.48 -0.13
N LEU A 322 10.08 -8.28 -0.54
CA LEU A 322 9.41 -8.13 -1.83
C LEU A 322 10.34 -8.53 -2.99
N SER A 323 11.64 -8.28 -2.90
CA SER A 323 12.63 -8.63 -3.92
C SER A 323 12.68 -10.12 -4.26
N GLN A 324 12.37 -11.00 -3.30
CA GLN A 324 12.34 -12.44 -3.54
C GLN A 324 11.21 -12.87 -4.50
N PHE A 325 10.12 -12.09 -4.58
CA PHE A 325 8.98 -12.38 -5.44
C PHE A 325 9.16 -11.95 -6.90
N TYR A 326 10.07 -11.02 -7.18
CA TYR A 326 10.33 -10.53 -8.53
C TYR A 326 11.77 -10.81 -9.01
N LYS A 327 12.40 -11.81 -8.45
CA LYS A 327 13.78 -12.22 -8.81
C LYS A 327 13.92 -12.38 -10.32
N GLY A 328 14.95 -11.75 -10.90
CA GLY A 328 15.19 -11.68 -12.33
C GLY A 328 14.51 -10.52 -13.05
N TYR A 329 13.72 -9.70 -12.32
CA TYR A 329 13.06 -8.50 -12.81
C TYR A 329 13.41 -7.24 -12.01
N GLU A 330 14.50 -7.29 -11.26
CA GLU A 330 15.01 -6.15 -10.49
C GLU A 330 15.25 -4.94 -11.42
N PRO A 331 15.08 -3.71 -10.92
CA PRO A 331 15.48 -2.51 -11.63
C PRO A 331 16.91 -2.61 -12.17
N CYS A 332 17.18 -2.01 -13.31
CA CYS A 332 18.50 -2.08 -13.95
C CYS A 332 19.50 -1.18 -13.19
N GLU A 333 20.49 -1.78 -12.54
CA GLU A 333 21.56 -1.08 -11.79
C GLU A 333 22.92 -1.07 -12.53
N ASN A 334 22.98 -1.62 -13.75
CA ASN A 334 24.17 -1.62 -14.58
C ASN A 334 23.86 -0.98 -15.94
N ILE A 335 24.54 0.13 -16.25
CA ILE A 335 24.35 0.88 -17.51
C ILE A 335 24.76 0.09 -18.76
N HIS A 336 25.67 -0.88 -18.62
CA HIS A 336 26.10 -1.74 -19.72
C HIS A 336 25.17 -2.94 -19.96
N ASN A 337 24.17 -3.14 -19.10
CA ASN A 337 23.21 -4.23 -19.22
C ASN A 337 21.79 -3.76 -18.89
N LEU A 338 21.34 -2.73 -19.59
CA LEU A 338 19.99 -2.22 -19.47
C LEU A 338 19.01 -3.12 -20.23
N CYS A 339 17.80 -3.27 -19.69
CA CYS A 339 16.69 -3.84 -20.45
C CYS A 339 16.18 -2.84 -21.49
N LYS A 340 15.42 -3.31 -22.48
CA LYS A 340 14.91 -2.48 -23.59
C LYS A 340 14.18 -1.21 -23.11
N ALA A 341 13.31 -1.33 -22.10
CA ALA A 341 12.60 -0.17 -21.57
C ALA A 341 13.54 0.85 -20.90
N CYS A 342 14.55 0.40 -20.15
CA CYS A 342 15.50 1.31 -19.54
C CYS A 342 16.44 1.96 -20.56
N GLN A 343 16.73 1.31 -21.69
CA GLN A 343 17.47 1.93 -22.81
C GLN A 343 16.65 3.04 -23.46
N LEU A 344 15.35 2.83 -23.70
CA LEU A 344 14.52 3.78 -24.42
C LEU A 344 14.01 4.92 -23.50
N PHE A 345 13.44 4.55 -22.37
CA PHE A 345 12.79 5.48 -21.42
C PHE A 345 13.75 6.02 -20.34
N GLY A 346 14.99 5.58 -20.32
CA GLY A 346 15.93 5.96 -19.27
C GLY A 346 15.67 5.26 -17.94
N THR A 347 16.61 5.42 -17.01
CA THR A 347 16.51 4.90 -15.64
C THR A 347 17.35 5.74 -14.68
N VAL A 348 16.89 5.88 -13.45
CA VAL A 348 17.69 6.47 -12.35
C VAL A 348 17.61 5.52 -11.18
N GLN A 349 18.71 4.86 -10.88
CA GLN A 349 18.88 3.94 -9.76
C GLN A 349 20.14 4.33 -8.98
N LYS A 350 20.30 3.79 -7.78
CA LYS A 350 21.46 4.10 -6.92
C LYS A 350 22.83 3.96 -7.62
N LYS A 351 22.94 2.98 -8.54
CA LYS A 351 24.20 2.65 -9.23
C LYS A 351 24.16 2.86 -10.74
N ALA A 352 23.05 3.28 -11.32
CA ALA A 352 22.89 3.46 -12.75
C ALA A 352 21.97 4.64 -13.07
N ALA A 353 22.47 5.57 -13.86
CA ALA A 353 21.67 6.63 -14.46
C ALA A 353 21.84 6.61 -15.97
N HIS A 354 20.74 6.57 -16.69
CA HIS A 354 20.71 6.63 -18.15
C HIS A 354 19.58 7.57 -18.58
N SER A 355 19.90 8.55 -19.41
CA SER A 355 18.92 9.51 -19.90
C SER A 355 17.87 8.84 -20.80
N SER A 356 16.71 9.46 -20.90
CA SER A 356 15.69 9.01 -21.84
C SER A 356 16.02 9.44 -23.26
N ASN A 357 15.86 8.54 -24.21
CA ASN A 357 15.95 8.83 -25.64
C ASN A 357 14.63 9.33 -26.24
N ILE A 358 13.57 9.44 -25.43
CA ILE A 358 12.26 9.96 -25.84
C ILE A 358 11.79 11.05 -24.91
N ARG A 359 11.11 12.04 -25.48
CA ARG A 359 10.37 13.10 -24.79
C ARG A 359 8.94 13.13 -25.32
N VAL A 360 7.98 13.38 -24.45
CA VAL A 360 6.56 13.41 -24.79
C VAL A 360 6.04 14.79 -24.43
N SER A 361 5.43 15.48 -25.39
CA SER A 361 4.78 16.76 -25.13
C SER A 361 3.48 16.55 -24.32
N ASP A 362 2.98 17.61 -23.73
CA ASP A 362 1.64 17.57 -23.17
C ASP A 362 0.61 17.38 -24.29
N ALA A 363 -0.47 16.69 -23.95
CA ALA A 363 -1.58 16.52 -24.87
C ALA A 363 -2.61 17.63 -24.65
N VAL A 364 -2.88 18.38 -25.71
CA VAL A 364 -3.83 19.49 -25.72
C VAL A 364 -5.10 19.12 -26.48
N LEU A 365 -6.23 19.63 -26.01
CA LEU A 365 -7.53 19.41 -26.64
C LEU A 365 -7.55 19.96 -28.08
N TYR A 366 -8.11 19.17 -29.01
CA TYR A 366 -8.17 19.54 -30.45
C TYR A 366 -9.38 18.88 -31.15
N PRO A 367 -10.02 19.58 -32.11
CA PRO A 367 -9.91 21.03 -32.34
C PRO A 367 -10.68 21.84 -31.29
N LEU A 368 -10.23 23.08 -31.05
CA LEU A 368 -11.04 24.06 -30.35
C LEU A 368 -11.82 24.83 -31.41
N PRO A 369 -13.16 24.87 -31.35
CA PRO A 369 -13.94 25.66 -32.28
C PRO A 369 -13.62 27.16 -32.13
N ASP A 370 -13.48 27.84 -33.25
CA ASP A 370 -13.35 29.29 -33.27
C ASP A 370 -14.71 29.98 -32.97
N GLY A 371 -14.67 31.06 -32.19
CA GLY A 371 -15.85 31.93 -31.98
C GLY A 371 -16.88 31.43 -30.95
N VAL A 372 -16.63 30.33 -30.25
CA VAL A 372 -17.48 29.86 -29.13
C VAL A 372 -16.96 30.45 -27.83
N GLU A 373 -17.86 30.90 -26.94
CA GLU A 373 -17.47 31.23 -25.56
C GLU A 373 -16.84 30.00 -24.93
N LYS A 374 -15.54 30.09 -24.70
CA LYS A 374 -14.69 28.94 -24.41
C LYS A 374 -15.16 28.14 -23.20
N GLU A 375 -15.64 28.85 -22.18
CA GLU A 375 -16.10 28.20 -20.93
C GLU A 375 -17.40 27.42 -21.13
N GLU A 376 -18.37 27.98 -21.85
CA GLU A 376 -19.64 27.30 -22.11
C GLU A 376 -19.43 26.03 -22.96
N TYR A 377 -18.57 26.12 -23.97
CA TYR A 377 -18.16 24.97 -24.77
C TYR A 377 -17.50 23.89 -23.90
N LEU A 378 -16.53 24.25 -23.05
CA LEU A 378 -15.85 23.30 -22.17
C LEU A 378 -16.84 22.59 -21.24
N LYS A 379 -17.75 23.33 -20.64
CA LYS A 379 -18.77 22.79 -19.75
C LYS A 379 -19.72 21.81 -20.43
N LYS A 380 -20.18 22.11 -21.64
CA LYS A 380 -21.19 21.30 -22.33
C LYS A 380 -20.59 20.16 -23.14
N GLU A 381 -19.48 20.43 -23.84
CA GLU A 381 -18.97 19.52 -24.87
C GLU A 381 -17.73 18.75 -24.45
N VAL A 382 -16.98 19.24 -23.45
CA VAL A 382 -15.68 18.65 -23.09
C VAL A 382 -15.74 17.91 -21.77
N TYR A 383 -16.31 18.53 -20.75
CA TYR A 383 -16.38 17.92 -19.45
C TYR A 383 -17.62 17.03 -19.29
N TYR A 384 -17.54 16.07 -18.40
CA TYR A 384 -18.64 15.14 -18.10
C TYR A 384 -19.83 15.94 -17.51
N PRO A 385 -21.03 15.84 -18.08
CA PRO A 385 -22.18 16.62 -17.64
C PRO A 385 -22.66 16.18 -16.26
N THR A 386 -22.64 17.10 -15.31
CA THR A 386 -23.14 16.91 -13.94
C THR A 386 -23.80 18.20 -13.45
N PRO A 387 -24.78 18.12 -12.56
CA PRO A 387 -25.45 19.32 -12.02
C PRO A 387 -24.48 20.31 -11.36
N ASN A 388 -23.48 19.80 -10.64
CA ASN A 388 -22.54 20.61 -9.85
C ASN A 388 -21.13 20.66 -10.44
N GLY A 389 -20.94 20.19 -11.69
CA GLY A 389 -19.62 20.16 -12.34
C GLY A 389 -18.67 19.08 -11.85
N PHE A 390 -19.01 18.34 -10.79
CA PHE A 390 -18.18 17.29 -10.20
C PHE A 390 -18.91 15.97 -10.09
N VAL A 391 -18.14 14.89 -10.12
CA VAL A 391 -18.61 13.52 -9.87
C VAL A 391 -17.94 13.02 -8.60
N THR A 392 -18.73 12.64 -7.60
CA THR A 392 -18.20 11.95 -6.42
C THR A 392 -17.94 10.48 -6.78
N LEU A 393 -16.68 10.07 -6.66
CA LEU A 393 -16.26 8.70 -6.97
C LEU A 393 -16.58 7.75 -5.81
N GLN A 394 -16.72 6.46 -6.12
CA GLN A 394 -16.65 5.44 -5.08
C GLN A 394 -15.28 5.47 -4.41
N ALA A 395 -15.24 5.11 -3.13
CA ALA A 395 -13.99 5.07 -2.37
C ALA A 395 -12.95 4.14 -3.03
N LEU A 396 -11.78 4.69 -3.30
CA LEU A 396 -10.63 3.97 -3.85
C LEU A 396 -9.50 3.98 -2.83
N ALA A 397 -9.14 2.80 -2.35
CA ALA A 397 -8.00 2.66 -1.46
C ALA A 397 -6.72 2.35 -2.24
N SER A 398 -5.59 2.76 -1.69
CA SER A 398 -4.28 2.33 -2.18
C SER A 398 -4.14 0.81 -2.12
N PRO A 399 -3.38 0.19 -3.04
CA PRO A 399 -3.05 -1.22 -2.96
C PRO A 399 -2.42 -1.52 -1.60
N LYS A 400 -2.86 -2.61 -0.94
CA LYS A 400 -2.33 -3.00 0.37
C LYS A 400 -1.59 -4.32 0.26
N ALA A 401 -0.34 -4.35 0.69
CA ALA A 401 0.46 -5.57 0.74
C ALA A 401 -0.22 -6.70 1.54
N SER A 402 -1.08 -6.36 2.51
CA SER A 402 -1.85 -7.35 3.25
C SER A 402 -2.88 -8.13 2.41
N ALA A 403 -3.24 -7.63 1.23
CA ALA A 403 -4.17 -8.29 0.30
C ALA A 403 -3.42 -9.23 -0.68
N LYS A 404 -2.61 -10.13 -0.14
CA LYS A 404 -1.71 -11.02 -0.86
C LYS A 404 -2.39 -11.88 -1.94
N GLU A 405 -3.65 -12.28 -1.71
CA GLU A 405 -4.44 -13.11 -2.62
C GLU A 405 -4.64 -12.45 -3.99
N PHE A 406 -4.60 -11.12 -4.04
CA PHE A 406 -4.72 -10.36 -5.28
C PHE A 406 -3.42 -10.23 -6.05
N TYR A 407 -2.27 -10.23 -5.37
CA TYR A 407 -0.96 -9.93 -5.97
C TYR A 407 -0.05 -11.12 -6.14
N LEU A 408 -0.15 -12.13 -5.26
CA LEU A 408 0.69 -13.32 -5.34
C LEU A 408 0.06 -14.41 -6.21
N LYS A 409 0.90 -15.13 -6.92
CA LYS A 409 0.51 -16.37 -7.59
C LYS A 409 0.21 -17.42 -6.51
N ARG A 410 -0.98 -18.03 -6.60
CA ARG A 410 -1.36 -19.07 -5.64
C ARG A 410 -0.41 -20.26 -5.74
N PRO A 411 0.21 -20.72 -4.64
CA PRO A 411 1.00 -21.94 -4.63
C PRO A 411 0.15 -23.17 -4.93
N ASN A 412 0.75 -24.19 -5.50
CA ASN A 412 0.05 -25.44 -5.79
C ASN A 412 -0.37 -26.13 -4.48
N SER A 413 -1.52 -26.81 -4.53
CA SER A 413 -2.02 -27.69 -3.45
C SER A 413 -2.11 -27.01 -2.08
N CYS A 414 -2.51 -25.74 -2.00
CA CYS A 414 -2.68 -25.03 -0.74
C CYS A 414 -4.13 -24.56 -0.51
N LEU A 415 -4.54 -24.53 0.76
CA LEU A 415 -5.80 -23.94 1.21
C LEU A 415 -5.67 -22.43 1.31
N THR A 416 -4.67 -21.99 2.08
CA THR A 416 -4.34 -20.58 2.29
C THR A 416 -2.83 -20.39 2.18
N TRP A 417 -2.40 -19.17 1.93
CA TRP A 417 -0.98 -18.79 1.90
C TRP A 417 -0.80 -17.35 2.34
N ASN A 418 0.40 -17.04 2.76
CA ASN A 418 0.86 -15.69 3.00
C ASN A 418 2.21 -15.47 2.31
N TYR A 419 2.99 -14.50 2.72
CA TYR A 419 4.29 -14.24 2.11
C TYR A 419 5.38 -15.26 2.53
N ASP A 420 5.26 -15.89 3.70
CA ASP A 420 6.23 -16.83 4.24
C ASP A 420 5.80 -18.30 4.12
N PHE A 421 4.50 -18.59 4.27
CA PHE A 421 3.96 -19.93 4.40
C PHE A 421 2.77 -20.23 3.50
N LYS A 422 2.58 -21.50 3.22
CA LYS A 422 1.35 -22.08 2.71
C LYS A 422 0.80 -23.10 3.71
N THR A 423 -0.52 -23.16 3.82
CA THR A 423 -1.23 -24.16 4.61
C THR A 423 -1.76 -25.23 3.68
N MET A 424 -1.39 -26.47 3.92
CA MET A 424 -1.84 -27.65 3.19
C MET A 424 -2.87 -28.41 4.00
N GLY A 425 -3.68 -29.21 3.35
CA GLY A 425 -4.68 -30.08 3.97
C GLY A 425 -6.05 -29.97 3.27
N TYR A 426 -6.84 -31.01 3.44
CA TYR A 426 -8.23 -31.06 2.99
C TYR A 426 -9.17 -30.98 4.20
N LYS A 427 -10.45 -30.71 3.95
CA LYS A 427 -11.48 -30.65 4.97
C LYS A 427 -11.47 -31.94 5.82
N GLY A 428 -11.09 -31.84 7.11
CA GLY A 428 -11.02 -32.98 8.02
C GLY A 428 -9.62 -33.54 8.32
N MET A 429 -8.57 -33.10 7.59
CA MET A 429 -7.18 -33.49 7.87
C MET A 429 -6.45 -32.47 8.73
N ASN A 430 -5.39 -32.89 9.41
CA ASN A 430 -4.49 -31.97 10.12
C ASN A 430 -3.93 -30.93 9.14
N LYS A 431 -4.05 -29.67 9.51
CA LYS A 431 -3.48 -28.57 8.74
C LYS A 431 -1.96 -28.61 8.90
N GLU A 432 -1.25 -28.78 7.80
CA GLU A 432 0.19 -28.69 7.77
C GLU A 432 0.60 -27.32 7.23
N VAL A 433 1.44 -26.60 7.95
CA VAL A 433 2.01 -25.32 7.55
C VAL A 433 3.42 -25.53 7.04
N ARG A 434 3.71 -25.12 5.80
CA ARG A 434 5.03 -25.26 5.18
C ARG A 434 5.52 -23.91 4.66
N ARG A 435 6.82 -23.66 4.74
CA ARG A 435 7.45 -22.49 4.10
C ARG A 435 7.21 -22.51 2.59
N LEU A 436 7.02 -21.32 2.02
CA LEU A 436 7.04 -21.14 0.57
C LEU A 436 8.46 -21.38 0.05
N THR A 437 8.57 -22.19 -0.99
CA THR A 437 9.82 -22.34 -1.74
C THR A 437 10.05 -21.13 -2.65
N SER A 438 11.29 -20.89 -3.06
CA SER A 438 11.64 -19.81 -3.99
C SER A 438 10.90 -19.88 -5.35
N LYS A 439 10.49 -21.10 -5.76
CA LYS A 439 9.65 -21.29 -6.96
C LYS A 439 8.19 -20.87 -6.76
N GLU A 440 7.72 -20.88 -5.52
CA GLU A 440 6.34 -20.51 -5.15
C GLU A 440 6.23 -19.02 -4.77
N GLN A 441 7.33 -18.39 -4.40
CA GLN A 441 7.40 -16.96 -4.10
C GLN A 441 7.37 -16.16 -5.41
N ARG A 442 6.18 -15.96 -5.98
CA ARG A 442 5.99 -15.24 -7.24
C ARG A 442 4.81 -14.30 -7.20
N ILE A 443 5.00 -13.08 -7.72
CA ILE A 443 3.90 -12.19 -8.04
C ILE A 443 3.13 -12.70 -9.27
N ARG A 444 1.85 -12.29 -9.37
CA ARG A 444 1.02 -12.65 -10.54
C ARG A 444 1.54 -12.06 -11.83
N GLY A 445 2.21 -10.93 -11.75
CA GLY A 445 2.75 -10.21 -12.90
C GLY A 445 2.46 -8.72 -12.85
N ARG A 446 2.40 -8.10 -14.01
CA ARG A 446 2.08 -6.68 -14.19
C ARG A 446 0.57 -6.48 -14.25
N LYS A 447 0.05 -5.54 -13.46
CA LYS A 447 -1.38 -5.28 -13.28
C LYS A 447 -1.91 -4.37 -14.38
N PHE A 448 -3.00 -4.78 -15.04
CA PHE A 448 -3.75 -4.00 -16.00
C PHE A 448 -5.23 -3.97 -15.68
N TYR A 449 -5.85 -2.82 -15.88
CA TYR A 449 -7.28 -2.62 -15.64
C TYR A 449 -8.09 -2.93 -16.89
N TRP A 450 -9.27 -3.56 -16.69
CA TRP A 450 -10.21 -3.81 -17.77
C TRP A 450 -10.78 -2.50 -18.33
N HIS A 451 -11.09 -2.52 -19.63
CA HIS A 451 -11.88 -1.47 -20.24
C HIS A 451 -13.35 -1.71 -19.98
N ASN A 452 -14.07 -0.65 -19.60
CA ASN A 452 -15.51 -0.69 -19.37
C ASN A 452 -16.19 0.42 -20.17
N PRO A 453 -16.51 0.21 -21.46
CA PRO A 453 -17.12 1.23 -22.31
C PRO A 453 -18.54 1.63 -21.86
N ALA A 454 -19.18 0.78 -21.08
CA ALA A 454 -20.50 1.02 -20.50
C ALA A 454 -20.46 1.56 -19.07
N MET A 455 -19.30 2.09 -18.64
CA MET A 455 -19.18 2.65 -17.30
C MET A 455 -20.19 3.77 -17.05
N LYS A 456 -20.71 3.81 -15.81
CA LYS A 456 -21.53 4.88 -15.29
C LYS A 456 -21.01 5.27 -13.91
N PHE A 457 -21.19 6.52 -13.54
CA PHE A 457 -20.93 6.95 -12.17
C PHE A 457 -22.19 6.69 -11.33
N PRO A 458 -22.18 5.74 -10.39
CA PRO A 458 -23.26 5.60 -9.43
C PRO A 458 -23.27 6.83 -8.51
N GLU A 459 -24.44 7.26 -8.11
CA GLU A 459 -24.58 8.36 -7.14
C GLU A 459 -23.86 7.99 -5.83
N GLN A 460 -23.03 8.90 -5.36
CA GLN A 460 -22.26 8.74 -4.13
C GLN A 460 -22.38 10.01 -3.28
N GLN A 461 -22.49 9.83 -1.98
CA GLN A 461 -22.40 10.95 -1.04
C GLN A 461 -20.92 11.25 -0.73
N PRO A 462 -20.53 12.53 -0.64
CA PRO A 462 -19.20 12.93 -0.18
C PRO A 462 -18.88 12.37 1.21
N SER A 463 -17.64 11.91 1.40
CA SER A 463 -17.11 11.41 2.67
C SER A 463 -15.59 11.60 2.71
N GLU A 464 -14.98 11.44 3.87
CA GLU A 464 -13.51 11.43 4.04
C GLU A 464 -12.80 10.30 3.28
N LEU A 465 -13.54 9.26 2.85
CA LEU A 465 -12.99 8.08 2.18
C LEU A 465 -13.05 8.16 0.65
N ASN A 466 -13.76 9.14 0.09
CA ASN A 466 -13.89 9.32 -1.34
C ASN A 466 -13.52 10.73 -1.79
N VAL A 467 -13.49 10.96 -3.07
CA VAL A 467 -13.15 12.26 -3.66
C VAL A 467 -14.14 12.61 -4.77
N SER A 468 -14.34 13.90 -4.99
CA SER A 468 -15.07 14.41 -6.16
C SER A 468 -14.08 14.88 -7.21
N VAL A 469 -14.39 14.61 -8.47
CA VAL A 469 -13.52 14.93 -9.61
C VAL A 469 -14.33 15.54 -10.74
N ARG A 470 -13.69 16.36 -11.57
CA ARG A 470 -14.25 16.91 -12.81
C ARG A 470 -13.61 16.20 -14.01
N PRO A 471 -14.16 15.08 -14.49
CA PRO A 471 -13.56 14.34 -15.58
C PRO A 471 -13.92 14.92 -16.94
N VAL A 472 -13.02 14.77 -17.89
CA VAL A 472 -13.29 14.96 -19.32
C VAL A 472 -14.13 13.78 -19.81
N GLN A 473 -15.17 14.07 -20.61
CA GLN A 473 -16.06 13.03 -21.13
C GLN A 473 -15.42 12.19 -22.25
N LYS A 474 -16.10 11.15 -22.69
CA LYS A 474 -15.69 10.32 -23.84
C LYS A 474 -15.71 11.09 -25.15
N ASN A 475 -14.99 10.58 -26.14
CA ASN A 475 -14.87 11.09 -27.52
C ASN A 475 -14.13 12.43 -27.65
N GLN A 476 -13.45 12.88 -26.60
CA GLN A 476 -12.57 14.05 -26.70
C GLN A 476 -11.26 13.67 -27.36
N LYS A 477 -10.76 14.55 -28.22
CA LYS A 477 -9.50 14.36 -28.95
C LYS A 477 -8.41 15.25 -28.35
N PHE A 478 -7.25 14.68 -28.16
CA PHE A 478 -6.06 15.38 -27.69
C PHE A 478 -4.92 15.12 -28.67
N LYS A 479 -4.13 16.15 -28.98
CA LYS A 479 -2.92 16.04 -29.80
C LYS A 479 -1.68 16.18 -28.93
N PHE A 480 -0.69 15.35 -29.20
CA PHE A 480 0.63 15.41 -28.59
C PHE A 480 1.69 14.89 -29.55
N GLU A 481 2.95 15.09 -29.21
CA GLU A 481 4.07 14.68 -30.01
C GLU A 481 5.10 13.92 -29.16
N ILE A 482 5.67 12.88 -29.73
CA ILE A 482 6.76 12.10 -29.12
C ILE A 482 8.02 12.38 -29.94
N TYR A 483 8.99 13.04 -29.32
CA TYR A 483 10.32 13.26 -29.87
C TYR A 483 11.23 12.10 -29.46
N PHE A 484 12.01 11.61 -30.40
CA PHE A 484 13.00 10.57 -30.13
C PHE A 484 14.36 10.96 -30.72
N GLU A 485 15.41 10.55 -30.02
CA GLU A 485 16.80 10.87 -30.38
C GLU A 485 17.68 9.63 -30.27
N GLN A 486 18.43 9.36 -31.35
CA GLN A 486 19.40 8.26 -31.40
C GLN A 486 18.82 6.88 -31.02
N ILE A 487 17.67 6.53 -31.56
CA ILE A 487 17.07 5.21 -31.39
C ILE A 487 17.12 4.39 -32.67
N THR A 488 17.20 3.06 -32.52
CA THR A 488 17.28 2.14 -33.66
C THR A 488 15.91 1.99 -34.35
N LYS A 489 15.91 1.52 -35.61
CA LYS A 489 14.68 1.21 -36.34
C LYS A 489 13.78 0.25 -35.55
N ALA A 490 14.36 -0.78 -34.94
CA ALA A 490 13.62 -1.73 -34.10
C ALA A 490 12.95 -1.07 -32.90
N GLN A 491 13.63 -0.11 -32.25
CA GLN A 491 13.04 0.66 -31.14
C GLN A 491 11.91 1.58 -31.61
N ILE A 492 12.00 2.16 -32.81
CA ILE A 492 10.91 2.94 -33.41
C ILE A 492 9.69 2.05 -33.65
N GLU A 493 9.89 0.89 -34.27
CA GLU A 493 8.81 -0.07 -34.54
C GLU A 493 8.14 -0.56 -33.24
N GLU A 494 8.92 -0.90 -32.23
CA GLU A 494 8.42 -1.28 -30.90
C GLU A 494 7.67 -0.12 -30.22
N LEU A 495 8.12 1.13 -30.38
CA LEU A 495 7.46 2.32 -29.85
C LEU A 495 6.12 2.57 -30.58
N ILE A 496 6.09 2.51 -31.89
CA ILE A 496 4.86 2.64 -32.69
C ILE A 496 3.87 1.54 -32.30
N TRP A 497 4.33 0.31 -32.19
CA TRP A 497 3.48 -0.80 -31.75
C TRP A 497 2.92 -0.55 -30.33
N THR A 498 3.74 0.00 -29.43
CA THR A 498 3.31 0.36 -28.07
C THR A 498 2.23 1.45 -28.09
N ILE A 499 2.36 2.47 -28.96
CA ILE A 499 1.39 3.56 -29.09
C ILE A 499 0.06 3.04 -29.66
N THR A 500 0.12 2.22 -30.69
CA THR A 500 -1.04 1.74 -31.45
C THR A 500 -1.65 0.46 -30.88
N LEU A 501 -0.94 -0.26 -29.99
CA LEU A 501 -1.28 -1.60 -29.49
C LEU A 501 -1.49 -2.63 -30.62
N GLY A 502 -0.77 -2.46 -31.73
CA GLY A 502 -0.87 -3.24 -32.94
C GLY A 502 -1.90 -2.68 -33.93
N GLU A 503 -1.49 -2.49 -35.16
CA GLU A 503 -2.29 -1.86 -36.22
C GLU A 503 -3.56 -2.64 -36.60
N ASN A 504 -3.71 -3.88 -36.18
CA ASN A 504 -4.76 -4.79 -36.62
C ASN A 504 -5.86 -5.03 -35.58
N ASP A 505 -6.30 -3.99 -34.86
CA ASP A 505 -7.55 -4.05 -34.11
C ASP A 505 -8.68 -3.23 -34.75
N PRO A 506 -9.28 -3.72 -35.85
CA PRO A 506 -10.33 -2.99 -36.60
C PRO A 506 -11.58 -2.74 -35.76
N LYS A 507 -11.71 -3.41 -34.60
CA LYS A 507 -12.83 -3.24 -33.67
C LYS A 507 -12.50 -2.33 -32.50
N GLY A 508 -11.30 -1.77 -32.42
CA GLY A 508 -10.87 -0.87 -31.32
C GLY A 508 -11.02 -1.48 -29.93
N ARG A 509 -10.75 -2.78 -29.80
CA ARG A 509 -10.90 -3.52 -28.52
C ARG A 509 -9.77 -3.26 -27.53
N HIS A 510 -8.64 -2.78 -28.02
CA HIS A 510 -7.47 -2.46 -27.21
C HIS A 510 -7.37 -0.95 -27.01
N CYS A 511 -7.14 -0.53 -25.80
CA CYS A 511 -6.96 0.87 -25.43
C CYS A 511 -5.92 0.98 -24.33
N HIS A 512 -5.28 2.14 -24.26
CA HIS A 512 -4.49 2.53 -23.10
C HIS A 512 -5.37 2.88 -21.90
N LYS A 513 -4.77 2.94 -20.71
CA LYS A 513 -5.40 3.42 -19.47
C LYS A 513 -4.55 4.52 -18.86
N ILE A 514 -5.12 5.74 -18.76
CA ILE A 514 -4.43 6.91 -18.21
C ILE A 514 -5.25 7.56 -17.08
N GLY A 515 -4.58 8.29 -16.19
CA GLY A 515 -5.22 9.06 -15.12
C GLY A 515 -5.72 8.23 -13.94
N MET A 516 -6.59 8.82 -13.16
CA MET A 516 -7.22 8.23 -11.97
C MET A 516 -8.50 7.45 -12.31
N GLY A 517 -9.06 6.75 -11.30
CA GLY A 517 -10.35 6.05 -11.44
C GLY A 517 -10.33 4.80 -12.31
N LYS A 518 -9.15 4.29 -12.69
CA LYS A 518 -8.99 3.07 -13.50
C LYS A 518 -9.80 1.86 -13.00
N PRO A 519 -9.87 1.60 -11.66
CA PRO A 519 -10.69 0.51 -11.13
C PRO A 519 -12.20 0.69 -11.38
N LEU A 520 -12.65 1.92 -11.54
CA LEU A 520 -14.05 2.27 -11.81
C LEU A 520 -14.39 2.24 -13.31
N GLY A 521 -13.42 1.98 -14.18
CA GLY A 521 -13.61 1.94 -15.62
C GLY A 521 -13.13 3.19 -16.37
N MET A 522 -12.71 4.24 -15.68
CA MET A 522 -12.20 5.48 -16.26
C MET A 522 -10.88 5.29 -17.01
N GLY A 523 -10.49 6.28 -17.81
CA GLY A 523 -9.15 6.45 -18.35
C GLY A 523 -8.85 5.66 -19.63
N SER A 524 -9.84 5.11 -20.33
CA SER A 524 -9.63 4.44 -21.62
C SER A 524 -9.62 5.41 -22.78
#